data_10067fb6301c4ee1a7dea5ae9bf7e225
#
_entry.id   10067fb6301c4ee1a7dea5ae9bf7e225
#
_cell.length_a   1.000
_cell.length_b   1.000
_cell.length_c   1.000
_cell.angle_alpha   90.00
_cell.angle_beta   90.00
_cell.angle_gamma   90.00
#
_symmetry.space_group_name_H-M   'P 1'
#
loop_
_entity.id
_entity.type
_entity.pdbx_description
1 polymer ?
#
loop_
_entity_poly.entity_id
_entity_poly.type
_entity_poly.pdbx_seq_one_letter_code
_entity_poly.pdbx_strand_id
1 'polypeptide(L)'
;PKFRMRRVVVKVHIARATRGLGPAAFRAHLRYIQRDGVDRDGEGGELYGRDADRIDGSLFEQRSATDRHQSRFIVSPEDASELGDMKETVRALMAQAEKDLGTRLDWVAVDHHNTGHPHTHIVVRGKDQLGRDLIIARDYLTKGIRERASAIVTDELGPRRDLEIARAQERDVTAGRMTRLDAKLEQLARDGDLTRPGGMSKLSRFDRTLIQRRLEHLRGMGLASARGDGAWALEEG
;
A
#
# COMPACT_ATOMS: atom_id res chain seq x y z
N PRO A 1 11.03 -15.04 -9.31
CA PRO A 1 9.72 -14.82 -9.97
C PRO A 1 8.86 -13.85 -9.18
N LYS A 2 8.22 -12.85 -9.83
CA LYS A 2 7.44 -11.78 -9.19
C LYS A 2 6.35 -12.29 -8.19
N PHE A 3 5.80 -13.49 -8.38
CA PHE A 3 4.77 -14.06 -7.50
C PHE A 3 5.25 -14.44 -6.09
N ARG A 4 6.56 -14.61 -5.89
CA ARG A 4 7.16 -14.91 -4.58
C ARG A 4 7.64 -13.66 -3.84
N MET A 5 7.56 -12.49 -4.43
CA MET A 5 7.90 -11.24 -3.74
C MET A 5 6.92 -10.98 -2.61
N ARG A 6 7.44 -10.44 -1.50
CA ARG A 6 6.63 -9.94 -0.38
C ARG A 6 5.75 -8.79 -0.86
N ARG A 7 4.52 -8.73 -0.39
CA ARG A 7 3.55 -7.74 -0.85
C ARG A 7 3.60 -6.52 0.03
N VAL A 8 3.71 -5.36 -0.60
CA VAL A 8 3.64 -4.07 0.06
C VAL A 8 2.55 -3.23 -0.61
N VAL A 9 1.64 -2.71 0.18
CA VAL A 9 0.67 -1.71 -0.28
C VAL A 9 1.33 -0.35 -0.16
N VAL A 10 1.35 0.40 -1.26
CA VAL A 10 1.79 1.79 -1.26
C VAL A 10 0.67 2.65 -1.79
N LYS A 11 0.20 3.59 -0.97
CA LYS A 11 -0.74 4.64 -1.37
C LYS A 11 0.01 5.95 -1.47
N VAL A 12 -0.26 6.72 -2.52
CA VAL A 12 0.41 8.00 -2.78
C VAL A 12 -0.62 9.10 -2.94
N HIS A 13 -0.36 10.23 -2.30
CA HIS A 13 -1.15 11.45 -2.45
C HIS A 13 -0.22 12.64 -2.64
N ILE A 14 -0.46 13.44 -3.69
CA ILE A 14 0.25 14.70 -3.91
C ILE A 14 -0.61 15.83 -3.37
N ALA A 15 -0.22 16.35 -2.21
CA ALA A 15 -0.86 17.51 -1.59
C ALA A 15 -0.29 18.78 -2.21
N ARG A 16 -1.13 19.58 -2.88
CA ARG A 16 -0.73 20.86 -3.48
C ARG A 16 -1.05 22.02 -2.54
N ALA A 17 -0.15 22.99 -2.48
CA ALA A 17 -0.41 24.25 -1.81
C ALA A 17 -1.45 25.05 -2.62
N THR A 18 -2.62 25.25 -2.08
CA THR A 18 -3.60 26.22 -2.61
C THR A 18 -3.34 27.59 -2.03
N ARG A 19 -3.70 28.67 -2.76
CA ARG A 19 -3.47 30.05 -2.32
C ARG A 19 -3.96 30.25 -0.87
N GLY A 20 -3.03 30.60 0.03
CA GLY A 20 -3.31 30.94 1.43
C GLY A 20 -3.42 29.78 2.41
N LEU A 21 -3.58 28.51 1.96
CA LEU A 21 -3.81 27.36 2.85
C LEU A 21 -2.68 26.30 2.86
N GLY A 22 -1.72 26.39 1.94
CA GLY A 22 -0.70 25.35 1.76
C GLY A 22 0.11 25.02 3.01
N PRO A 23 0.80 25.99 3.63
CA PRO A 23 1.60 25.73 4.83
C PRO A 23 0.76 25.25 6.02
N ALA A 24 -0.46 25.77 6.21
CA ALA A 24 -1.36 25.35 7.28
C ALA A 24 -1.85 23.91 7.07
N ALA A 25 -2.19 23.53 5.84
CA ALA A 25 -2.61 22.16 5.50
C ALA A 25 -1.45 21.15 5.63
N PHE A 26 -0.21 21.58 5.36
CA PHE A 26 0.98 20.76 5.54
C PHE A 26 1.26 20.51 7.02
N ARG A 27 1.20 21.56 7.87
CA ARG A 27 1.30 21.44 9.34
C ARG A 27 0.21 20.56 9.94
N ALA A 28 -1.04 20.80 9.55
CA ALA A 28 -2.16 20.00 10.04
C ALA A 28 -1.98 18.51 9.75
N HIS A 29 -1.44 18.15 8.58
CA HIS A 29 -1.15 16.77 8.24
C HIS A 29 -0.02 16.16 9.08
N LEU A 30 1.07 16.89 9.33
CA LEU A 30 2.15 16.42 10.21
C LEU A 30 1.63 16.12 11.62
N ARG A 31 0.83 17.03 12.20
CA ARG A 31 0.19 16.80 13.50
C ARG A 31 -0.76 15.60 13.47
N TYR A 32 -1.51 15.44 12.37
CA TYR A 32 -2.43 14.30 12.22
C TYR A 32 -1.70 12.95 12.23
N ILE A 33 -0.57 12.82 11.56
CA ILE A 33 0.18 11.56 11.54
C ILE A 33 0.94 11.29 12.85
N GLN A 34 1.16 12.32 13.69
CA GLN A 34 1.78 12.21 15.03
C GLN A 34 0.75 12.08 16.16
N ARG A 35 -0.55 11.97 15.88
CA ARG A 35 -1.61 11.92 16.89
C ARG A 35 -1.39 10.79 17.89
N ASP A 36 -1.94 10.96 19.08
CA ASP A 36 -1.90 9.95 20.13
C ASP A 36 -2.47 8.60 19.70
N GLY A 37 -1.96 7.54 20.29
CA GLY A 37 -2.42 6.18 20.05
C GLY A 37 -1.91 5.52 18.78
N VAL A 38 -0.93 6.09 18.08
CA VAL A 38 -0.42 5.51 16.82
C VAL A 38 0.79 4.62 16.98
N ASP A 39 1.58 4.80 18.02
CA ASP A 39 2.73 3.94 18.31
C ASP A 39 2.33 2.63 19.03
N ARG A 40 3.32 1.80 19.37
CA ARG A 40 3.10 0.51 20.04
C ARG A 40 2.61 0.67 21.48
N ASP A 41 2.99 1.75 22.12
CA ASP A 41 2.73 2.03 23.55
C ASP A 41 1.47 2.88 23.75
N GLY A 42 0.81 3.29 22.66
CA GLY A 42 -0.42 4.10 22.66
C GLY A 42 -0.16 5.60 22.81
N GLU A 43 1.09 6.02 22.70
CA GLU A 43 1.49 7.43 22.69
C GLU A 43 1.43 8.06 21.29
N GLY A 44 1.86 9.30 21.17
CA GLY A 44 1.96 9.99 19.89
C GLY A 44 3.12 9.46 19.05
N GLY A 45 2.92 9.37 17.74
CA GLY A 45 3.95 8.92 16.83
C GLY A 45 5.13 9.88 16.76
N GLU A 46 6.34 9.37 16.90
CA GLU A 46 7.57 10.12 16.74
C GLU A 46 7.98 10.25 15.27
N LEU A 47 8.30 11.47 14.84
CA LEU A 47 8.88 11.70 13.53
C LEU A 47 10.33 11.22 13.50
N TYR A 48 10.67 10.46 12.49
CA TYR A 48 12.05 10.09 12.19
C TYR A 48 12.40 10.43 10.73
N GLY A 49 13.64 10.34 10.39
CA GLY A 49 14.14 10.60 9.04
C GLY A 49 15.33 9.74 8.69
N ARG A 50 16.13 10.24 7.76
CA ARG A 50 17.30 9.54 7.23
C ARG A 50 18.28 9.09 8.33
N ASP A 51 18.70 10.05 9.17
CA ASP A 51 19.84 9.89 10.07
C ASP A 51 19.43 10.04 11.55
N ALA A 52 18.16 10.28 11.84
CA ALA A 52 17.66 10.52 13.19
C ALA A 52 16.35 9.77 13.43
N ASP A 53 16.28 9.12 14.61
CA ASP A 53 15.09 8.39 15.05
C ASP A 53 14.02 9.30 15.66
N ARG A 54 14.41 10.53 15.96
CA ARG A 54 13.53 11.57 16.50
C ARG A 54 13.85 12.92 15.84
N ILE A 55 12.86 13.51 15.18
CA ILE A 55 12.97 14.79 14.47
C ILE A 55 11.94 15.78 15.00
N ASP A 56 12.39 17.02 15.23
CA ASP A 56 11.47 18.14 15.47
C ASP A 56 10.71 18.49 14.18
N GLY A 57 9.41 18.22 14.18
CA GLY A 57 8.52 18.51 13.06
C GLY A 57 8.48 19.99 12.70
N SER A 58 8.73 20.91 13.66
CA SER A 58 8.72 22.36 13.42
C SER A 58 9.78 22.80 12.42
N LEU A 59 10.97 22.20 12.46
CA LEU A 59 12.05 22.46 11.50
C LEU A 59 11.70 21.97 10.10
N PHE A 60 11.06 20.82 9.99
CA PHE A 60 10.57 20.32 8.71
C PHE A 60 9.44 21.21 8.15
N GLU A 61 8.52 21.66 9.00
CA GLU A 61 7.47 22.61 8.64
C GLU A 61 8.03 23.94 8.10
N GLN A 62 9.03 24.51 8.78
CA GLN A 62 9.70 25.75 8.34
C GLN A 62 10.31 25.58 6.95
N ARG A 63 11.05 24.50 6.70
CA ARG A 63 11.63 24.22 5.39
C ARG A 63 10.57 23.99 4.31
N SER A 64 9.40 23.45 4.67
CA SER A 64 8.29 23.17 3.75
C SER A 64 7.38 24.37 3.49
N ALA A 65 7.56 25.48 4.19
CA ALA A 65 6.61 26.63 4.18
C ALA A 65 6.40 27.24 2.79
N THR A 66 7.38 27.15 1.91
CA THR A 66 7.31 27.71 0.55
C THR A 66 7.13 26.64 -0.53
N ASP A 67 6.97 25.39 -0.14
CA ASP A 67 6.81 24.27 -1.09
C ASP A 67 5.46 24.38 -1.79
N ARG A 68 5.44 24.13 -3.10
CA ARG A 68 4.20 24.12 -3.91
C ARG A 68 3.39 22.87 -3.72
N HIS A 69 4.02 21.80 -3.27
CA HIS A 69 3.39 20.49 -3.02
C HIS A 69 4.21 19.66 -2.05
N GLN A 70 3.60 18.62 -1.52
CA GLN A 70 4.23 17.52 -0.78
C GLN A 70 3.80 16.20 -1.37
N SER A 71 4.70 15.24 -1.43
CA SER A 71 4.37 13.85 -1.74
C SER A 71 4.19 13.08 -0.43
N ARG A 72 3.03 12.47 -0.25
CA ARG A 72 2.65 11.71 0.95
C ARG A 72 2.47 10.26 0.58
N PHE A 73 3.16 9.38 1.29
CA PHE A 73 3.09 7.93 1.06
C PHE A 73 2.57 7.25 2.31
N ILE A 74 1.79 6.19 2.12
CA ILE A 74 1.49 5.21 3.15
C ILE A 74 2.08 3.91 2.64
N VAL A 75 3.03 3.35 3.39
CA VAL A 75 3.71 2.10 3.07
C VAL A 75 3.31 1.05 4.09
N SER A 76 2.64 -0.02 3.66
CA SER A 76 2.14 -1.08 4.52
C SER A 76 2.55 -2.45 3.96
N PRO A 77 3.64 -3.05 4.47
CA PRO A 77 3.97 -4.43 4.17
C PRO A 77 2.90 -5.39 4.72
N GLU A 78 2.52 -6.42 3.96
CA GLU A 78 1.59 -7.45 4.49
C GLU A 78 2.20 -8.20 5.69
N ASP A 79 3.51 -8.36 5.68
CA ASP A 79 4.27 -9.10 6.69
C ASP A 79 5.00 -8.13 7.66
N ALA A 80 4.42 -6.93 7.92
CA ALA A 80 5.03 -5.89 8.76
C ALA A 80 5.40 -6.38 10.17
N SER A 81 4.65 -7.33 10.72
CA SER A 81 4.95 -7.95 12.03
C SER A 81 6.19 -8.86 12.03
N GLU A 82 6.66 -9.28 10.86
CA GLU A 82 7.86 -10.11 10.69
C GLU A 82 9.12 -9.26 10.45
N LEU A 83 8.96 -7.97 10.11
CA LEU A 83 10.08 -7.04 9.95
C LEU A 83 10.69 -6.71 11.32
N GLY A 84 12.01 -6.63 11.37
CA GLY A 84 12.72 -6.28 12.60
C GLY A 84 12.46 -4.84 13.01
N ASP A 85 12.68 -3.90 12.11
CA ASP A 85 12.42 -2.48 12.30
C ASP A 85 11.89 -1.84 11.02
N MET A 86 10.67 -1.31 11.07
CA MET A 86 10.07 -0.61 9.93
C MET A 86 10.84 0.66 9.54
N LYS A 87 11.51 1.33 10.51
CA LYS A 87 12.32 2.51 10.22
C LYS A 87 13.46 2.19 9.24
N GLU A 88 14.16 1.07 9.44
CA GLU A 88 15.24 0.64 8.56
C GLU A 88 14.72 0.29 7.16
N THR A 89 13.61 -0.42 7.08
CA THR A 89 12.95 -0.72 5.79
C THR A 89 12.58 0.57 5.03
N VAL A 90 12.04 1.58 5.75
CA VAL A 90 11.68 2.88 5.16
C VAL A 90 12.93 3.66 4.74
N ARG A 91 13.99 3.67 5.56
CA ARG A 91 15.27 4.30 5.19
C ARG A 91 15.86 3.70 3.92
N ALA A 92 15.86 2.37 3.83
CA ALA A 92 16.30 1.67 2.62
C ALA A 92 15.45 2.04 1.39
N LEU A 93 14.13 2.14 1.56
CA LEU A 93 13.20 2.55 0.50
C LEU A 93 13.48 3.99 0.05
N MET A 94 13.65 4.91 0.99
CA MET A 94 13.92 6.31 0.66
C MET A 94 15.30 6.50 0.02
N ALA A 95 16.31 5.78 0.49
CA ALA A 95 17.65 5.77 -0.14
C ALA A 95 17.60 5.22 -1.58
N GLN A 96 16.77 4.19 -1.82
CA GLN A 96 16.56 3.67 -3.17
C GLN A 96 15.80 4.67 -4.04
N ALA A 97 14.78 5.34 -3.49
CA ALA A 97 14.04 6.39 -4.21
C ALA A 97 14.96 7.55 -4.63
N GLU A 98 15.89 7.95 -3.79
CA GLU A 98 16.88 8.98 -4.12
C GLU A 98 17.80 8.58 -5.27
N LYS A 99 18.24 7.31 -5.29
CA LYS A 99 19.04 6.76 -6.41
C LYS A 99 18.22 6.76 -7.70
N ASP A 100 16.98 6.33 -7.65
CA ASP A 100 16.09 6.24 -8.81
C ASP A 100 15.75 7.64 -9.37
N LEU A 101 15.60 8.65 -8.50
CA LEU A 101 15.28 10.03 -8.86
C LEU A 101 16.51 10.90 -9.14
N GLY A 102 17.70 10.42 -8.82
CA GLY A 102 18.95 11.16 -9.01
C GLY A 102 19.08 12.42 -8.13
N THR A 103 18.38 12.48 -6.99
CA THR A 103 18.41 13.62 -6.07
C THR A 103 18.18 13.19 -4.64
N ARG A 104 18.77 13.90 -3.69
CA ARG A 104 18.43 13.74 -2.26
C ARG A 104 17.04 14.26 -2.00
N LEU A 105 16.33 13.58 -1.11
CA LEU A 105 14.98 13.93 -0.68
C LEU A 105 15.02 14.44 0.77
N ASP A 106 14.27 15.50 1.07
CA ASP A 106 14.00 15.93 2.45
C ASP A 106 12.66 15.34 2.86
N TRP A 107 12.68 14.40 3.80
CA TRP A 107 11.53 13.62 4.22
C TRP A 107 11.51 13.35 5.71
N VAL A 108 10.31 13.14 6.24
CA VAL A 108 10.05 12.61 7.58
C VAL A 108 9.03 11.48 7.50
N ALA A 109 9.06 10.60 8.48
CA ALA A 109 8.14 9.47 8.56
C ALA A 109 7.67 9.22 10.00
N VAL A 110 6.52 8.54 10.12
CA VAL A 110 5.94 8.07 11.39
C VAL A 110 5.38 6.67 11.16
N ASP A 111 5.69 5.75 12.06
CA ASP A 111 5.10 4.41 12.06
C ASP A 111 3.81 4.38 12.86
N HIS A 112 2.80 3.72 12.32
CA HIS A 112 1.50 3.51 12.94
C HIS A 112 1.29 2.03 13.23
N HIS A 113 1.14 1.67 14.49
CA HIS A 113 0.94 0.30 14.99
C HIS A 113 -0.47 0.03 15.52
N ASN A 114 -1.30 1.06 15.67
CA ASN A 114 -2.63 0.99 16.27
C ASN A 114 -3.72 0.35 15.37
N THR A 115 -3.36 -0.16 14.23
CA THR A 115 -4.25 -0.86 13.31
C THR A 115 -3.81 -2.31 13.14
N GLY A 116 -4.71 -3.20 12.75
CA GLY A 116 -4.37 -4.60 12.43
C GLY A 116 -3.35 -4.77 11.29
N HIS A 117 -2.94 -3.67 10.67
CA HIS A 117 -1.94 -3.61 9.60
C HIS A 117 -0.96 -2.47 9.88
N PRO A 118 0.17 -2.71 10.53
CA PRO A 118 1.20 -1.70 10.75
C PRO A 118 1.62 -1.05 9.41
N HIS A 119 1.80 0.26 9.44
CA HIS A 119 2.14 1.02 8.25
C HIS A 119 2.87 2.31 8.60
N THR A 120 3.65 2.81 7.66
CA THR A 120 4.39 4.06 7.81
C THR A 120 3.78 5.15 6.94
N HIS A 121 3.58 6.32 7.53
CA HIS A 121 3.34 7.56 6.81
C HIS A 121 4.66 8.25 6.52
N ILE A 122 4.94 8.54 5.26
CA ILE A 122 6.12 9.27 4.81
C ILE A 122 5.68 10.57 4.15
N VAL A 123 6.27 11.67 4.55
CA VAL A 123 6.05 13.01 3.95
C VAL A 123 7.35 13.46 3.32
N VAL A 124 7.34 13.68 2.03
CA VAL A 124 8.47 14.17 1.24
C VAL A 124 8.16 15.59 0.78
N ARG A 125 9.10 16.51 1.00
CA ARG A 125 9.00 17.89 0.52
C ARG A 125 8.94 17.95 -1.01
N GLY A 126 8.27 18.96 -1.51
CA GLY A 126 8.16 19.23 -2.95
C GLY A 126 9.40 19.88 -3.57
N LYS A 127 10.58 19.77 -2.96
CA LYS A 127 11.85 20.34 -3.42
C LYS A 127 12.93 19.28 -3.55
N ASP A 128 13.74 19.39 -4.61
CA ASP A 128 14.97 18.63 -4.78
C ASP A 128 16.13 19.24 -3.95
N GLN A 129 17.29 18.57 -3.96
CA GLN A 129 18.48 19.05 -3.25
C GLN A 129 19.01 20.41 -3.73
N LEU A 130 18.57 20.89 -4.90
CA LEU A 130 18.93 22.19 -5.47
C LEU A 130 17.85 23.24 -5.23
N GLY A 131 16.79 22.93 -4.45
CA GLY A 131 15.69 23.84 -4.16
C GLY A 131 14.68 24.02 -5.31
N ARG A 132 14.77 23.24 -6.40
CA ARG A 132 13.82 23.24 -7.49
C ARG A 132 12.61 22.38 -7.15
N ASP A 133 11.48 22.60 -7.84
CA ASP A 133 10.30 21.77 -7.64
C ASP A 133 10.61 20.30 -7.98
N LEU A 134 10.36 19.41 -7.03
CA LEU A 134 10.58 17.96 -7.17
C LEU A 134 9.47 17.38 -8.06
N ILE A 135 9.83 16.88 -9.22
CA ILE A 135 8.92 16.24 -10.16
C ILE A 135 9.19 14.74 -10.15
N ILE A 136 8.21 13.96 -9.74
CA ILE A 136 8.29 12.50 -9.73
C ILE A 136 7.36 11.96 -10.82
N ALA A 137 7.89 11.12 -11.71
CA ALA A 137 7.12 10.51 -12.78
C ALA A 137 5.94 9.70 -12.21
N ARG A 138 4.77 9.80 -12.86
CA ARG A 138 3.55 9.11 -12.41
C ARG A 138 3.74 7.59 -12.30
N ASP A 139 4.44 6.99 -13.24
CA ASP A 139 4.69 5.54 -13.21
C ASP A 139 5.57 5.13 -12.02
N TYR A 140 6.51 5.98 -11.62
CA TYR A 140 7.29 5.74 -10.41
C TYR A 140 6.41 5.81 -9.15
N LEU A 141 5.54 6.81 -9.05
CA LEU A 141 4.60 6.96 -7.93
C LEU A 141 3.61 5.80 -7.83
N THR A 142 3.11 5.31 -8.96
CA THR A 142 2.04 4.29 -8.98
C THR A 142 2.57 2.85 -8.94
N LYS A 143 3.74 2.59 -9.49
CA LYS A 143 4.33 1.25 -9.63
C LYS A 143 5.74 1.16 -9.05
N GLY A 144 6.63 2.08 -9.43
CA GLY A 144 8.05 2.01 -9.12
C GLY A 144 8.32 1.93 -7.62
N ILE A 145 7.80 2.86 -6.84
CA ILE A 145 8.01 2.89 -5.38
C ILE A 145 7.49 1.61 -4.69
N ARG A 146 6.35 1.06 -5.14
CA ARG A 146 5.82 -0.20 -4.63
C ARG A 146 6.70 -1.39 -4.99
N GLU A 147 7.23 -1.45 -6.21
CA GLU A 147 8.15 -2.51 -6.63
C GLU A 147 9.45 -2.47 -5.81
N ARG A 148 9.99 -1.27 -5.53
CA ARG A 148 11.14 -1.08 -4.65
C ARG A 148 10.86 -1.54 -3.22
N ALA A 149 9.74 -1.12 -2.65
CA ALA A 149 9.33 -1.55 -1.32
C ALA A 149 9.19 -3.08 -1.23
N SER A 150 8.55 -3.71 -2.23
CA SER A 150 8.42 -5.17 -2.29
C SER A 150 9.77 -5.89 -2.42
N ALA A 151 10.71 -5.33 -3.18
CA ALA A 151 12.05 -5.89 -3.30
C ALA A 151 12.79 -5.84 -1.95
N ILE A 152 12.80 -4.67 -1.29
CA ILE A 152 13.47 -4.47 0.01
C ILE A 152 12.92 -5.43 1.06
N VAL A 153 11.59 -5.52 1.21
CA VAL A 153 10.96 -6.44 2.17
C VAL A 153 11.25 -7.91 1.81
N THR A 154 11.36 -8.23 0.51
CA THR A 154 11.72 -9.58 0.07
C THR A 154 13.20 -9.90 0.35
N ASP A 155 14.09 -8.93 0.22
CA ASP A 155 15.50 -9.11 0.55
C ASP A 155 15.70 -9.31 2.07
N GLU A 156 14.92 -8.62 2.90
CA GLU A 156 14.97 -8.74 4.36
C GLU A 156 14.37 -10.07 4.87
N LEU A 157 13.16 -10.42 4.44
CA LEU A 157 12.41 -11.57 4.95
C LEU A 157 12.57 -12.85 4.12
N GLY A 158 13.25 -12.76 3.00
CA GLY A 158 13.29 -13.80 1.98
C GLY A 158 12.00 -13.88 1.14
N PRO A 159 12.03 -14.60 0.02
CA PRO A 159 10.87 -14.79 -0.84
C PRO A 159 9.78 -15.58 -0.14
N ARG A 160 8.52 -15.27 -0.44
CA ARG A 160 7.35 -15.97 0.13
C ARG A 160 7.41 -17.47 -0.16
N ARG A 161 7.19 -18.28 0.88
CA ARG A 161 7.08 -19.73 0.77
C ARG A 161 5.71 -20.14 0.24
N ASP A 162 5.60 -21.33 -0.31
CA ASP A 162 4.35 -21.84 -0.89
C ASP A 162 3.21 -21.87 0.14
N LEU A 163 3.53 -22.19 1.40
CA LEU A 163 2.56 -22.20 2.50
C LEU A 163 2.03 -20.79 2.81
N GLU A 164 2.89 -19.78 2.80
CA GLU A 164 2.49 -18.38 3.01
C GLU A 164 1.59 -17.87 1.88
N ILE A 165 1.93 -18.26 0.64
CA ILE A 165 1.10 -17.96 -0.54
C ILE A 165 -0.27 -18.62 -0.40
N ALA A 166 -0.33 -19.91 -0.03
CA ALA A 166 -1.58 -20.64 0.16
C ALA A 166 -2.46 -19.99 1.25
N ARG A 167 -1.87 -19.66 2.41
CA ARG A 167 -2.58 -18.97 3.51
C ARG A 167 -3.11 -17.59 3.09
N ALA A 168 -2.34 -16.83 2.31
CA ALA A 168 -2.80 -15.53 1.82
C ALA A 168 -3.98 -15.68 0.85
N GLN A 169 -3.95 -16.71 -0.01
CA GLN A 169 -5.05 -17.03 -0.92
C GLN A 169 -6.32 -17.48 -0.17
N GLU A 170 -6.14 -18.25 0.88
CA GLU A 170 -7.25 -18.66 1.75
C GLU A 170 -7.91 -17.46 2.44
N ARG A 171 -7.12 -16.52 2.95
CA ARG A 171 -7.65 -15.26 3.50
C ARG A 171 -8.41 -14.44 2.45
N ASP A 172 -7.96 -14.43 1.19
CA ASP A 172 -8.67 -13.72 0.10
C ASP A 172 -10.05 -14.36 -0.18
N VAL A 173 -10.21 -15.69 -0.02
CA VAL A 173 -11.49 -16.39 -0.20
C VAL A 173 -12.54 -15.92 0.80
N THR A 174 -12.18 -15.74 2.06
CA THR A 174 -13.11 -15.43 3.16
C THR A 174 -13.14 -13.95 3.55
N ALA A 175 -12.39 -13.10 2.85
CA ALA A 175 -12.32 -11.67 3.18
C ALA A 175 -13.67 -10.95 2.99
N GLY A 176 -14.09 -10.14 3.98
CA GLY A 176 -15.26 -9.26 3.91
C GLY A 176 -15.00 -7.95 3.13
N ARG A 177 -13.96 -7.90 2.31
CA ARG A 177 -13.57 -6.76 1.47
C ARG A 177 -13.22 -7.21 0.07
N MET A 178 -13.18 -6.26 -0.87
CA MET A 178 -12.69 -6.53 -2.23
C MET A 178 -11.28 -7.12 -2.21
N THR A 179 -11.07 -8.19 -2.97
CA THR A 179 -9.82 -8.91 -3.13
C THR A 179 -9.43 -9.03 -4.60
N ARG A 180 -8.27 -9.60 -4.89
CA ARG A 180 -7.88 -9.93 -6.26
C ARG A 180 -8.78 -11.01 -6.89
N LEU A 181 -9.44 -11.86 -6.06
CA LEU A 181 -10.39 -12.85 -6.56
C LEU A 181 -11.64 -12.16 -7.10
N ASP A 182 -12.11 -11.09 -6.43
CA ASP A 182 -13.24 -10.30 -6.89
C ASP A 182 -12.92 -9.56 -8.20
N ALA A 183 -11.75 -8.96 -8.32
CA ALA A 183 -11.30 -8.36 -9.59
C ALA A 183 -11.26 -9.40 -10.74
N LYS A 184 -10.87 -10.65 -10.44
CA LYS A 184 -10.90 -11.74 -11.42
C LYS A 184 -12.32 -12.20 -11.74
N LEU A 185 -13.22 -12.22 -10.75
CA LEU A 185 -14.64 -12.49 -10.95
C LEU A 185 -15.32 -11.44 -11.83
N GLU A 186 -15.06 -10.16 -11.60
CA GLU A 186 -15.54 -9.08 -12.46
C GLU A 186 -15.02 -9.22 -13.90
N GLN A 187 -13.77 -9.62 -14.09
CA GLN A 187 -13.24 -9.89 -15.42
C GLN A 187 -13.97 -11.05 -16.10
N LEU A 188 -14.16 -12.18 -15.41
CA LEU A 188 -14.89 -13.33 -15.91
C LEU A 188 -16.35 -12.98 -16.23
N ALA A 189 -16.97 -12.11 -15.43
CA ALA A 189 -18.33 -11.62 -15.67
C ALA A 189 -18.39 -10.77 -16.94
N ARG A 190 -17.46 -9.81 -17.12
CA ARG A 190 -17.37 -8.99 -18.33
C ARG A 190 -17.15 -9.82 -19.60
N ASP A 191 -16.30 -10.87 -19.51
CA ASP A 191 -16.03 -11.77 -20.63
C ASP A 191 -17.18 -12.76 -20.90
N GLY A 192 -18.23 -12.76 -20.04
CA GLY A 192 -19.34 -13.70 -20.09
C GLY A 192 -18.97 -15.13 -19.70
N ASP A 193 -17.76 -15.37 -19.21
CA ASP A 193 -17.27 -16.69 -18.81
C ASP A 193 -17.85 -17.13 -17.44
N LEU A 194 -18.32 -16.18 -16.60
CA LEU A 194 -18.96 -16.48 -15.33
C LEU A 194 -20.41 -16.99 -15.51
N THR A 195 -21.14 -16.46 -16.50
CA THR A 195 -22.57 -16.73 -16.76
C THR A 195 -22.80 -17.92 -17.68
N ARG A 196 -21.76 -18.49 -18.28
CA ARG A 196 -21.85 -19.65 -19.21
C ARG A 196 -21.45 -20.94 -18.53
N PRO A 197 -22.16 -22.05 -18.75
CA PRO A 197 -21.71 -23.37 -18.34
C PRO A 197 -20.31 -23.67 -18.88
N GLY A 198 -19.40 -24.11 -17.99
CA GLY A 198 -18.01 -24.41 -18.37
C GLY A 198 -17.14 -23.19 -18.72
N GLY A 199 -17.62 -21.94 -18.58
CA GLY A 199 -16.85 -20.74 -18.93
C GLY A 199 -15.53 -20.61 -18.14
N MET A 200 -15.49 -21.12 -16.90
CA MET A 200 -14.25 -21.17 -16.10
C MET A 200 -13.28 -22.30 -16.49
N SER A 201 -13.56 -23.06 -17.54
CA SER A 201 -12.69 -24.20 -17.98
C SER A 201 -11.28 -23.77 -18.39
N LYS A 202 -11.12 -22.53 -18.86
CA LYS A 202 -9.80 -21.95 -19.21
C LYS A 202 -8.91 -21.67 -17.99
N LEU A 203 -9.49 -21.63 -16.78
CA LEU A 203 -8.72 -21.42 -15.55
C LEU A 203 -7.95 -22.70 -15.17
N SER A 204 -6.79 -22.54 -14.54
CA SER A 204 -6.13 -23.66 -13.89
C SER A 204 -7.07 -24.31 -12.86
N ARG A 205 -6.86 -25.61 -12.58
CA ARG A 205 -7.66 -26.30 -11.54
C ARG A 205 -7.61 -25.57 -10.22
N PHE A 206 -6.45 -25.06 -9.86
CA PHE A 206 -6.23 -24.33 -8.62
C PHE A 206 -7.01 -22.99 -8.59
N ASP A 207 -6.87 -22.15 -9.64
CA ASP A 207 -7.60 -20.89 -9.73
C ASP A 207 -9.12 -21.12 -9.71
N ARG A 208 -9.61 -22.15 -10.40
CA ARG A 208 -11.02 -22.51 -10.41
C ARG A 208 -11.52 -22.83 -9.02
N THR A 209 -10.78 -23.62 -8.24
CA THR A 209 -11.16 -23.92 -6.85
C THR A 209 -11.23 -22.65 -6.00
N LEU A 210 -10.26 -21.76 -6.09
CA LEU A 210 -10.29 -20.49 -5.35
C LEU A 210 -11.49 -19.61 -5.74
N ILE A 211 -11.75 -19.48 -7.04
CA ILE A 211 -12.88 -18.71 -7.57
C ILE A 211 -14.21 -19.31 -7.10
N GLN A 212 -14.39 -20.63 -7.19
CA GLN A 212 -15.61 -21.29 -6.71
C GLN A 212 -15.83 -21.07 -5.21
N ARG A 213 -14.80 -21.20 -4.39
CA ARG A 213 -14.91 -20.98 -2.94
C ARG A 213 -15.20 -19.51 -2.62
N ARG A 214 -14.65 -18.56 -3.39
CA ARG A 214 -14.98 -17.14 -3.25
C ARG A 214 -16.44 -16.88 -3.61
N LEU A 215 -16.95 -17.44 -4.71
CA LEU A 215 -18.36 -17.33 -5.11
C LEU A 215 -19.30 -17.89 -4.05
N GLU A 216 -18.99 -19.03 -3.44
CA GLU A 216 -19.76 -19.59 -2.34
C GLU A 216 -19.77 -18.66 -1.11
N HIS A 217 -18.63 -18.05 -0.79
CA HIS A 217 -18.55 -17.08 0.29
C HIS A 217 -19.39 -15.82 -0.03
N LEU A 218 -19.27 -15.28 -1.25
CA LEU A 218 -20.07 -14.13 -1.72
C LEU A 218 -21.57 -14.46 -1.75
N ARG A 219 -21.95 -15.69 -2.11
CA ARG A 219 -23.35 -16.15 -2.02
C ARG A 219 -23.87 -16.10 -0.60
N GLY A 220 -23.08 -16.52 0.38
CA GLY A 220 -23.43 -16.39 1.79
C GLY A 220 -23.64 -14.95 2.25
N MET A 221 -23.02 -13.99 1.56
CA MET A 221 -23.18 -12.55 1.80
C MET A 221 -24.27 -11.91 0.93
N GLY A 222 -24.95 -12.66 0.05
CA GLY A 222 -25.95 -12.13 -0.88
C GLY A 222 -25.38 -11.37 -2.08
N LEU A 223 -24.06 -11.49 -2.35
CA LEU A 223 -23.34 -10.77 -3.43
C LEU A 223 -23.12 -11.65 -4.68
N ALA A 224 -23.50 -12.91 -4.66
CA ALA A 224 -23.47 -13.80 -5.81
C ALA A 224 -24.59 -14.84 -5.74
N SER A 225 -25.06 -15.31 -6.90
CA SER A 225 -26.05 -16.37 -7.02
C SER A 225 -25.62 -17.44 -8.03
N ALA A 226 -25.89 -18.70 -7.70
CA ALA A 226 -25.68 -19.81 -8.61
C ALA A 226 -26.87 -19.93 -9.57
N ARG A 227 -26.59 -20.05 -10.88
CA ARG A 227 -27.62 -20.13 -11.94
C ARG A 227 -27.78 -21.53 -12.54
N GLY A 228 -27.22 -22.58 -11.91
CA GLY A 228 -27.21 -23.93 -12.43
C GLY A 228 -26.07 -24.17 -13.44
N ASP A 229 -25.79 -25.44 -13.74
CA ASP A 229 -24.76 -25.89 -14.69
C ASP A 229 -23.37 -25.28 -14.48
N GLY A 230 -23.06 -24.87 -13.24
CA GLY A 230 -21.79 -24.23 -12.88
C GLY A 230 -21.67 -22.76 -13.30
N ALA A 231 -22.76 -22.13 -13.75
CA ALA A 231 -22.84 -20.72 -14.05
C ALA A 231 -23.20 -19.91 -12.77
N TRP A 232 -22.73 -18.66 -12.72
CA TRP A 232 -22.91 -17.75 -11.59
C TRP A 232 -23.28 -16.34 -12.07
N ALA A 233 -23.92 -15.58 -11.20
CA ALA A 233 -24.11 -14.15 -11.35
C ALA A 233 -23.57 -13.42 -10.13
N LEU A 234 -22.99 -12.23 -10.35
CA LEU A 234 -22.68 -11.26 -9.29
C LEU A 234 -23.89 -10.35 -9.13
N GLU A 235 -24.25 -10.08 -7.88
CA GLU A 235 -25.32 -9.14 -7.56
C GLU A 235 -24.74 -7.74 -7.42
N GLU A 236 -25.47 -6.71 -7.85
CA GLU A 236 -25.11 -5.31 -7.64
C GLU A 236 -25.30 -4.97 -6.16
N GLY A 237 -24.23 -4.49 -5.50
CA GLY A 237 -24.22 -4.05 -4.11
C GLY A 237 -24.56 -2.58 -3.97
#